data_09a7ac8d1730f81f1d3ef50f53406ee0
#
_entry.id   09a7ac8d1730f81f1d3ef50f53406ee0
#
_cell.length_a   1.000
_cell.length_b   1.000
_cell.length_c   1.000
_cell.angle_alpha   90.00
_cell.angle_beta   90.00
_cell.angle_gamma   90.00
#
_symmetry.space_group_name_H-M   'P 1'
#
loop_
_entity.id
_entity.type
_entity.pdbx_description
1 polymer ?
#
loop_
_entity_poly.entity_id
_entity_poly.type
_entity_poly.pdbx_seq_one_letter_code
_entity_poly.pdbx_strand_id
1 'polypeptide(L)'
;MQAKAPASSWEDGMLHLRRVIVCASVALAEIAIYAAPAAAQSVAEFYTGKTISILMGTQPGGSYDLYGRVIGEHLSRYIPGNPTIIMEHMPGAGGVVAGNHLYGPGPQDGTKILLSHSIPLAERLEPKGVRFESTKIQWLGTFDAIAHTMAIWHSAQVNTIDVLKTKPLVIGSFAKGHLTYQWPAMMKHVLGTSYQVITGYRSGSDLNLAMERGEIDGWAASWENLAGTRPQWLTEKKVSVLVSFTFERKGEIPDVPTLLELTPPDKKDIVEFLTAGTPFGRAMAVGPGVPADRVAALRKAFDDVMKDPAFFAEAAKRKLDIDPRPAAYPHALANKLASASPELVARVKTAIGQTE
;
A
#
# COMPACT_ATOMS: atom_id res chain seq x y z
N MET A 1 52.36 -83.81 -33.84
CA MET A 1 51.10 -83.08 -33.76
C MET A 1 51.13 -82.26 -32.50
N GLN A 2 51.43 -80.97 -32.63
CA GLN A 2 51.41 -80.03 -31.53
C GLN A 2 50.10 -79.24 -31.56
N ALA A 3 49.32 -79.34 -30.51
CA ALA A 3 48.08 -78.62 -30.35
C ALA A 3 48.41 -77.15 -29.90
N LYS A 4 47.92 -76.15 -30.68
CA LYS A 4 48.03 -74.78 -30.46
C LYS A 4 46.96 -74.38 -29.37
N ALA A 5 47.39 -73.87 -28.22
CA ALA A 5 46.48 -73.35 -27.19
C ALA A 5 45.73 -72.11 -27.68
N PRO A 6 44.48 -71.91 -27.28
CA PRO A 6 43.74 -70.73 -27.69
C PRO A 6 44.24 -69.50 -26.87
N ALA A 7 44.58 -68.44 -27.60
CA ALA A 7 44.98 -67.17 -27.00
C ALA A 7 43.79 -66.50 -26.33
N SER A 8 43.97 -66.22 -25.12
CA SER A 8 43.51 -65.13 -24.22
C SER A 8 42.15 -64.47 -24.44
N SER A 9 41.14 -65.01 -23.78
CA SER A 9 39.85 -64.30 -23.47
C SER A 9 40.02 -63.14 -22.46
N TRP A 10 41.21 -63.02 -21.87
CA TRP A 10 41.51 -62.00 -20.85
C TRP A 10 41.84 -60.61 -21.48
N GLU A 11 42.45 -60.57 -22.64
CA GLU A 11 42.80 -59.30 -23.32
C GLU A 11 41.56 -58.60 -23.84
N ASP A 12 40.58 -59.32 -24.38
CA ASP A 12 39.31 -58.75 -24.84
C ASP A 12 38.47 -58.20 -23.68
N GLY A 13 38.45 -58.85 -22.54
CA GLY A 13 37.77 -58.38 -21.33
C GLY A 13 38.36 -57.10 -20.79
N MET A 14 39.68 -56.94 -20.80
CA MET A 14 40.32 -55.70 -20.35
C MET A 14 40.14 -54.54 -21.35
N LEU A 15 40.05 -54.81 -22.62
CA LEU A 15 39.76 -53.80 -23.65
C LEU A 15 38.30 -53.28 -23.53
N HIS A 16 37.35 -54.14 -23.26
CA HIS A 16 35.97 -53.75 -23.01
C HIS A 16 35.82 -52.93 -21.71
N LEU A 17 36.49 -53.34 -20.62
CA LEU A 17 36.45 -52.61 -19.37
C LEU A 17 37.07 -51.19 -19.48
N ARG A 18 38.21 -51.09 -20.21
CA ARG A 18 38.82 -49.77 -20.51
C ARG A 18 37.91 -48.86 -21.34
N ARG A 19 37.22 -49.41 -22.36
CA ARG A 19 36.26 -48.64 -23.18
C ARG A 19 35.07 -48.16 -22.35
N VAL A 20 34.51 -48.99 -21.47
CA VAL A 20 33.42 -48.62 -20.58
C VAL A 20 33.82 -47.51 -19.61
N ILE A 21 35.04 -47.63 -19.01
CA ILE A 21 35.56 -46.61 -18.07
C ILE A 21 35.80 -45.26 -18.81
N VAL A 22 36.33 -45.28 -20.03
CA VAL A 22 36.56 -44.06 -20.83
C VAL A 22 35.25 -43.44 -21.22
N CYS A 23 34.26 -44.20 -21.68
CA CYS A 23 32.92 -43.66 -22.00
C CYS A 23 32.21 -43.12 -20.77
N ALA A 24 32.32 -43.76 -19.60
CA ALA A 24 31.74 -43.28 -18.33
C ALA A 24 32.41 -41.97 -17.85
N SER A 25 33.74 -41.87 -18.01
CA SER A 25 34.46 -40.64 -17.64
C SER A 25 34.19 -39.47 -18.60
N VAL A 26 33.98 -39.70 -19.89
CA VAL A 26 33.56 -38.65 -20.83
C VAL A 26 32.14 -38.21 -20.54
N ALA A 27 31.19 -39.12 -20.28
CA ALA A 27 29.83 -38.79 -19.89
C ALA A 27 29.72 -37.98 -18.58
N LEU A 28 30.56 -38.31 -17.61
CA LEU A 28 30.67 -37.57 -16.34
C LEU A 28 31.28 -36.18 -16.54
N ALA A 29 32.24 -36.02 -17.46
CA ALA A 29 32.84 -34.75 -17.81
C ALA A 29 31.84 -33.83 -18.54
N GLU A 30 31.01 -34.36 -19.42
CA GLU A 30 29.95 -33.61 -20.11
C GLU A 30 28.86 -33.16 -19.14
N ILE A 31 28.46 -33.94 -18.15
CA ILE A 31 27.49 -33.54 -17.11
C ILE A 31 28.08 -32.45 -16.21
N ALA A 32 29.35 -32.45 -15.94
CA ALA A 32 30.01 -31.42 -15.13
C ALA A 32 30.12 -30.06 -15.84
N ILE A 33 30.17 -30.04 -17.18
CA ILE A 33 30.20 -28.80 -17.98
C ILE A 33 28.82 -28.13 -18.01
N TYR A 34 27.70 -28.88 -17.92
CA TYR A 34 26.34 -28.34 -17.85
C TYR A 34 25.93 -27.90 -16.43
N ALA A 35 26.69 -28.24 -15.42
CA ALA A 35 26.47 -27.82 -14.03
C ALA A 35 27.21 -26.52 -13.66
N ALA A 36 27.58 -25.67 -14.65
CA ALA A 36 27.99 -24.31 -14.32
C ALA A 36 26.84 -23.64 -13.55
N PRO A 37 27.06 -23.12 -12.34
CA PRO A 37 26.02 -22.39 -11.65
C PRO A 37 25.59 -21.27 -12.59
N ALA A 38 24.32 -21.27 -13.00
CA ALA A 38 23.75 -20.13 -13.69
C ALA A 38 24.05 -18.93 -12.78
N ALA A 39 25.03 -18.10 -13.17
CA ALA A 39 25.35 -16.91 -12.42
C ALA A 39 24.05 -16.13 -12.28
N ALA A 40 23.52 -16.06 -11.07
CA ALA A 40 22.26 -15.33 -10.80
C ALA A 40 22.48 -13.92 -11.32
N GLN A 41 21.68 -13.50 -12.28
CA GLN A 41 21.73 -12.17 -12.86
C GLN A 41 21.74 -11.15 -11.71
N SER A 42 22.74 -10.27 -11.68
CA SER A 42 22.78 -9.25 -10.64
C SER A 42 21.53 -8.35 -10.70
N VAL A 43 21.12 -7.81 -9.59
CA VAL A 43 19.96 -6.91 -9.53
C VAL A 43 20.12 -5.72 -10.49
N ALA A 44 21.34 -5.19 -10.61
CA ALA A 44 21.65 -4.10 -11.54
C ALA A 44 21.47 -4.51 -13.01
N GLU A 45 21.99 -5.68 -13.40
CA GLU A 45 21.80 -6.22 -14.76
C GLU A 45 20.33 -6.47 -15.07
N PHE A 46 19.57 -6.96 -14.07
CA PHE A 46 18.14 -7.19 -14.25
C PHE A 46 17.39 -5.90 -14.53
N TYR A 47 17.64 -4.83 -13.77
CA TYR A 47 16.88 -3.57 -13.91
C TYR A 47 17.41 -2.67 -15.03
N THR A 48 18.61 -2.88 -15.55
CA THR A 48 19.16 -2.09 -16.67
C THR A 48 18.24 -2.19 -17.90
N GLY A 49 17.78 -1.02 -18.37
CA GLY A 49 16.85 -0.92 -19.51
C GLY A 49 15.42 -1.40 -19.24
N LYS A 50 15.09 -1.77 -18.00
CA LYS A 50 13.71 -2.15 -17.62
C LYS A 50 12.85 -0.94 -17.32
N THR A 51 11.56 -1.15 -17.41
CA THR A 51 10.54 -0.22 -16.91
C THR A 51 9.87 -0.83 -15.69
N ILE A 52 9.84 -0.06 -14.60
CA ILE A 52 9.03 -0.36 -13.41
C ILE A 52 7.74 0.46 -13.48
N SER A 53 6.59 -0.18 -13.28
CA SER A 53 5.33 0.55 -13.14
C SER A 53 4.95 0.70 -11.65
N ILE A 54 4.64 1.94 -11.23
CA ILE A 54 3.96 2.19 -9.97
C ILE A 54 2.48 2.07 -10.22
N LEU A 55 1.90 0.98 -9.72
CA LEU A 55 0.49 0.62 -9.85
C LEU A 55 -0.33 1.32 -8.77
N MET A 56 -1.36 2.03 -9.15
CA MET A 56 -2.27 2.75 -8.27
C MET A 56 -3.73 2.35 -8.48
N GLY A 57 -4.46 2.15 -7.39
CA GLY A 57 -5.89 1.80 -7.41
C GLY A 57 -6.82 2.99 -7.64
N THR A 58 -6.33 4.11 -8.18
CA THR A 58 -7.08 5.35 -8.43
C THR A 58 -6.99 5.79 -9.88
N GLN A 59 -7.86 6.73 -10.27
CA GLN A 59 -7.75 7.45 -11.54
C GLN A 59 -6.57 8.44 -11.51
N PRO A 60 -6.03 8.83 -12.69
CA PRO A 60 -5.01 9.86 -12.81
C PRO A 60 -5.47 11.22 -12.27
N GLY A 61 -4.49 12.08 -11.89
CA GLY A 61 -4.72 13.49 -11.54
C GLY A 61 -5.12 13.75 -10.08
N GLY A 62 -5.22 12.70 -9.23
CA GLY A 62 -5.45 12.84 -7.79
C GLY A 62 -4.15 12.89 -6.98
N SER A 63 -4.29 12.96 -5.64
CA SER A 63 -3.13 12.98 -4.73
C SER A 63 -2.23 11.74 -4.88
N TYR A 64 -2.80 10.56 -5.11
CA TYR A 64 -2.01 9.35 -5.36
C TYR A 64 -1.10 9.47 -6.59
N ASP A 65 -1.62 10.01 -7.69
CA ASP A 65 -0.86 10.23 -8.91
C ASP A 65 0.29 11.22 -8.68
N LEU A 66 0.02 12.30 -7.93
CA LEU A 66 1.04 13.28 -7.57
C LEU A 66 2.15 12.67 -6.71
N TYR A 67 1.80 11.98 -5.64
CA TYR A 67 2.78 11.27 -4.80
C TYR A 67 3.55 10.20 -5.59
N GLY A 68 2.86 9.39 -6.41
CA GLY A 68 3.48 8.38 -7.25
C GLY A 68 4.53 8.95 -8.20
N ARG A 69 4.24 10.10 -8.83
CA ARG A 69 5.20 10.77 -9.72
C ARG A 69 6.41 11.29 -8.97
N VAL A 70 6.20 11.98 -7.85
CA VAL A 70 7.31 12.54 -7.07
C VAL A 70 8.21 11.44 -6.55
N ILE A 71 7.66 10.38 -5.94
CA ILE A 71 8.50 9.25 -5.47
C ILE A 71 9.18 8.52 -6.64
N GLY A 72 8.48 8.35 -7.77
CA GLY A 72 9.02 7.67 -8.94
C GLY A 72 10.21 8.38 -9.58
N GLU A 73 10.17 9.71 -9.67
CA GLU A 73 11.27 10.54 -10.18
C GLU A 73 12.56 10.36 -9.36
N HIS A 74 12.45 10.18 -8.04
CA HIS A 74 13.58 9.97 -7.15
C HIS A 74 13.99 8.49 -7.04
N LEU A 75 13.03 7.59 -6.94
CA LEU A 75 13.26 6.16 -6.68
C LEU A 75 14.13 5.50 -7.76
N SER A 76 13.95 5.87 -9.03
CA SER A 76 14.74 5.38 -10.17
C SER A 76 16.25 5.48 -9.94
N ARG A 77 16.71 6.58 -9.35
CA ARG A 77 18.15 6.85 -9.13
C ARG A 77 18.80 5.93 -8.11
N TYR A 78 18.00 5.36 -7.20
CA TYR A 78 18.47 4.50 -6.10
C TYR A 78 18.28 3.01 -6.39
N ILE A 79 17.50 2.66 -7.41
CA ILE A 79 17.38 1.26 -7.84
C ILE A 79 18.60 0.92 -8.72
N PRO A 80 19.38 -0.15 -8.38
CA PRO A 80 20.49 -0.59 -9.22
C PRO A 80 20.04 -0.82 -10.67
N GLY A 81 20.79 -0.30 -11.64
CA GLY A 81 20.41 -0.37 -13.06
C GLY A 81 19.56 0.82 -13.56
N ASN A 82 19.16 1.73 -12.70
CA ASN A 82 18.43 2.97 -13.01
C ASN A 82 17.23 2.75 -13.97
N PRO A 83 16.25 1.89 -13.61
CA PRO A 83 15.11 1.58 -14.48
C PRO A 83 14.26 2.84 -14.72
N THR A 84 13.58 2.88 -15.86
CA THR A 84 12.53 3.88 -16.09
C THR A 84 11.34 3.59 -15.19
N ILE A 85 10.75 4.63 -14.55
CA ILE A 85 9.53 4.48 -13.75
C ILE A 85 8.37 5.17 -14.43
N ILE A 86 7.25 4.46 -14.55
CA ILE A 86 5.98 4.96 -15.10
C ILE A 86 4.84 4.77 -14.11
N MET A 87 3.77 5.58 -14.27
CA MET A 87 2.54 5.46 -13.50
C MET A 87 1.55 4.55 -14.23
N GLU A 88 0.94 3.62 -13.51
CA GLU A 88 -0.10 2.73 -14.01
C GLU A 88 -1.33 2.83 -13.12
N HIS A 89 -2.52 3.03 -13.71
CA HIS A 89 -3.76 3.21 -12.97
C HIS A 89 -4.70 2.03 -13.18
N MET A 90 -5.12 1.40 -12.08
CA MET A 90 -6.06 0.27 -12.08
C MET A 90 -7.11 0.50 -11.00
N PRO A 91 -8.05 1.45 -11.22
CA PRO A 91 -9.06 1.79 -10.24
C PRO A 91 -10.09 0.67 -10.05
N GLY A 92 -10.62 0.56 -8.86
CA GLY A 92 -11.72 -0.36 -8.54
C GLY A 92 -11.69 -0.86 -7.11
N ALA A 93 -12.88 -0.98 -6.50
CA ALA A 93 -13.11 -1.52 -5.16
C ALA A 93 -12.12 -0.99 -4.11
N GLY A 94 -11.88 0.33 -4.04
CA GLY A 94 -10.99 0.93 -3.05
C GLY A 94 -9.53 0.45 -3.14
N GLY A 95 -9.05 0.06 -4.33
CA GLY A 95 -7.70 -0.45 -4.55
C GLY A 95 -7.57 -1.98 -4.54
N VAL A 96 -8.65 -2.71 -4.22
CA VAL A 96 -8.65 -4.19 -4.20
C VAL A 96 -8.31 -4.77 -5.57
N VAL A 97 -8.77 -4.15 -6.67
CA VAL A 97 -8.44 -4.61 -8.04
C VAL A 97 -6.93 -4.55 -8.27
N ALA A 98 -6.28 -3.44 -7.92
CA ALA A 98 -4.82 -3.29 -8.03
C ALA A 98 -4.07 -4.26 -7.09
N GLY A 99 -4.55 -4.44 -5.85
CA GLY A 99 -4.01 -5.41 -4.91
C GLY A 99 -4.08 -6.86 -5.42
N ASN A 100 -5.22 -7.27 -5.97
CA ASN A 100 -5.39 -8.58 -6.58
C ASN A 100 -4.45 -8.78 -7.79
N HIS A 101 -4.27 -7.74 -8.61
CA HIS A 101 -3.35 -7.78 -9.74
C HIS A 101 -1.91 -7.96 -9.29
N LEU A 102 -1.46 -7.18 -8.31
CA LEU A 102 -0.11 -7.30 -7.74
C LEU A 102 0.15 -8.71 -7.18
N TYR A 103 -0.82 -9.24 -6.44
CA TYR A 103 -0.66 -10.51 -5.71
C TYR A 103 -0.61 -11.73 -6.65
N GLY A 104 -1.37 -11.73 -7.74
CA GLY A 104 -1.57 -12.88 -8.59
C GLY A 104 -1.11 -12.69 -10.04
N PRO A 105 -1.93 -12.08 -10.93
CA PRO A 105 -1.65 -12.06 -12.37
C PRO A 105 -0.53 -11.08 -12.78
N GLY A 106 -0.15 -10.13 -11.92
CA GLY A 106 0.91 -9.18 -12.21
C GLY A 106 2.31 -9.82 -12.18
N PRO A 107 3.30 -9.19 -12.81
CA PRO A 107 4.68 -9.67 -12.76
C PRO A 107 5.18 -9.83 -11.33
N GLN A 108 5.78 -11.00 -11.05
CA GLN A 108 6.37 -11.34 -9.75
C GLN A 108 7.91 -11.21 -9.81
N ASP A 109 8.41 -10.23 -10.53
CA ASP A 109 9.85 -10.05 -10.80
C ASP A 109 10.43 -8.74 -10.24
N GLY A 110 9.59 -7.91 -9.60
CA GLY A 110 9.98 -6.61 -9.05
C GLY A 110 9.82 -5.44 -10.02
N THR A 111 9.28 -5.66 -11.23
CA THR A 111 8.98 -4.57 -12.18
C THR A 111 7.64 -3.89 -11.93
N LYS A 112 6.85 -4.38 -10.96
CA LYS A 112 5.58 -3.78 -10.54
C LYS A 112 5.60 -3.46 -9.06
N ILE A 113 5.42 -2.19 -8.72
CA ILE A 113 5.33 -1.70 -7.35
C ILE A 113 3.93 -1.15 -7.14
N LEU A 114 3.23 -1.59 -6.11
CA LEU A 114 1.95 -1.03 -5.72
C LEU A 114 2.19 0.20 -4.82
N LEU A 115 1.59 1.32 -5.17
CA LEU A 115 1.31 2.38 -4.22
C LEU A 115 -0.07 2.07 -3.63
N SER A 116 -0.04 1.54 -2.41
CA SER A 116 -1.19 0.90 -1.79
C SER A 116 -2.27 1.90 -1.37
N HIS A 117 -3.48 1.40 -1.34
CA HIS A 117 -4.58 1.87 -0.51
C HIS A 117 -4.65 1.02 0.77
N SER A 118 -5.62 1.27 1.61
CA SER A 118 -5.84 0.48 2.84
C SER A 118 -6.32 -0.94 2.55
N ILE A 119 -5.63 -1.67 1.64
CA ILE A 119 -6.00 -3.02 1.22
C ILE A 119 -6.05 -4.04 2.37
N PRO A 120 -5.20 -3.97 3.44
CA PRO A 120 -5.35 -4.87 4.57
C PRO A 120 -6.67 -4.68 5.34
N LEU A 121 -7.23 -3.47 5.37
CA LEU A 121 -8.58 -3.26 5.91
C LEU A 121 -9.65 -3.90 5.02
N ALA A 122 -9.54 -3.74 3.69
CA ALA A 122 -10.48 -4.35 2.75
C ALA A 122 -10.48 -5.89 2.88
N GLU A 123 -9.33 -6.51 3.06
CA GLU A 123 -9.20 -7.94 3.30
C GLU A 123 -10.01 -8.41 4.53
N ARG A 124 -10.07 -7.59 5.58
CA ARG A 124 -10.78 -7.93 6.83
C ARG A 124 -12.25 -7.50 6.83
N LEU A 125 -12.53 -6.33 6.30
CA LEU A 125 -13.87 -5.74 6.35
C LEU A 125 -14.75 -6.14 5.16
N GLU A 126 -14.16 -6.30 3.98
CA GLU A 126 -14.85 -6.59 2.72
C GLU A 126 -14.16 -7.74 1.96
N PRO A 127 -14.06 -8.97 2.54
CA PRO A 127 -13.27 -10.05 1.94
C PRO A 127 -13.82 -10.52 0.59
N LYS A 128 -15.08 -10.20 0.28
CA LYS A 128 -15.69 -10.56 -1.00
C LYS A 128 -14.97 -9.87 -2.16
N GLY A 129 -14.35 -10.66 -3.02
CA GLY A 129 -13.57 -10.17 -4.16
C GLY A 129 -12.08 -9.94 -3.87
N VAL A 130 -11.62 -10.04 -2.62
CA VAL A 130 -10.20 -10.03 -2.25
C VAL A 130 -9.58 -11.39 -2.55
N ARG A 131 -8.42 -11.37 -3.25
CA ARG A 131 -7.67 -12.58 -3.66
C ARG A 131 -6.21 -12.53 -3.20
N PHE A 132 -5.87 -11.62 -2.31
CA PHE A 132 -4.55 -11.48 -1.71
C PHE A 132 -4.58 -11.74 -0.22
N GLU A 133 -3.42 -12.05 0.33
CA GLU A 133 -3.14 -12.09 1.76
C GLU A 133 -2.14 -10.96 2.05
N SER A 134 -2.58 -9.92 2.74
CA SER A 134 -1.76 -8.72 2.99
C SER A 134 -0.49 -9.01 3.80
N THR A 135 -0.48 -10.07 4.58
CA THR A 135 0.68 -10.55 5.35
C THR A 135 1.76 -11.18 4.47
N LYS A 136 1.40 -11.65 3.25
CA LYS A 136 2.34 -12.20 2.27
C LYS A 136 2.85 -11.17 1.26
N ILE A 137 2.21 -10.01 1.19
CA ILE A 137 2.68 -8.89 0.36
C ILE A 137 4.02 -8.39 0.92
N GLN A 138 4.97 -8.13 0.06
CA GLN A 138 6.29 -7.67 0.45
C GLN A 138 6.32 -6.14 0.49
N TRP A 139 6.07 -5.58 1.66
CA TRP A 139 6.08 -4.14 1.90
C TRP A 139 7.50 -3.57 1.77
N LEU A 140 7.63 -2.41 1.12
CA LEU A 140 8.89 -1.69 0.95
C LEU A 140 9.05 -0.58 2.00
N GLY A 141 7.96 -0.01 2.46
CA GLY A 141 7.87 1.07 3.43
C GLY A 141 6.60 1.89 3.22
N THR A 142 6.38 2.87 4.07
CA THR A 142 5.38 3.92 3.83
C THR A 142 6.04 5.28 3.95
N PHE A 143 5.70 6.22 3.09
CA PHE A 143 6.29 7.55 3.12
C PHE A 143 5.36 8.60 3.71
N ASP A 144 4.13 8.25 4.03
CA ASP A 144 3.18 9.05 4.80
C ASP A 144 1.99 8.20 5.27
N ALA A 145 1.27 8.69 6.28
CA ALA A 145 -0.04 8.18 6.67
C ALA A 145 -1.10 9.18 6.23
N ILE A 146 -2.13 8.71 5.50
CA ILE A 146 -3.22 9.61 5.11
C ILE A 146 -3.97 10.08 6.36
N ALA A 147 -3.76 11.34 6.73
CA ALA A 147 -4.45 11.97 7.83
C ALA A 147 -5.83 12.48 7.40
N HIS A 148 -6.86 11.64 7.51
CA HIS A 148 -8.23 12.12 7.32
C HIS A 148 -8.67 12.97 8.51
N THR A 149 -9.50 13.99 8.22
CA THR A 149 -10.05 14.91 9.22
C THR A 149 -11.54 15.13 8.96
N MET A 150 -12.34 15.37 9.99
CA MET A 150 -13.72 15.81 9.81
C MET A 150 -13.73 17.30 9.53
N ALA A 151 -13.95 17.65 8.27
CA ALA A 151 -14.01 19.02 7.77
C ALA A 151 -15.47 19.43 7.57
N ILE A 152 -15.89 20.52 8.22
CA ILE A 152 -17.27 21.04 8.18
C ILE A 152 -17.26 22.44 7.58
N TRP A 153 -18.16 22.69 6.65
CA TRP A 153 -18.30 23.97 5.96
C TRP A 153 -18.89 25.05 6.88
N HIS A 154 -18.41 26.28 6.77
CA HIS A 154 -18.77 27.38 7.68
C HIS A 154 -20.26 27.68 7.74
N SER A 155 -21.01 27.48 6.65
CA SER A 155 -22.46 27.73 6.62
C SER A 155 -23.23 26.79 7.53
N ALA A 156 -22.68 25.62 7.82
CA ALA A 156 -23.23 24.67 8.79
C ALA A 156 -23.16 25.18 10.24
N GLN A 157 -22.39 26.22 10.53
CA GLN A 157 -22.25 26.81 11.88
C GLN A 157 -21.91 25.76 12.96
N VAL A 158 -21.01 24.84 12.65
CA VAL A 158 -20.51 23.80 13.56
C VAL A 158 -19.01 23.99 13.74
N ASN A 159 -18.61 24.38 14.92
CA ASN A 159 -17.23 24.68 15.28
C ASN A 159 -16.73 23.90 16.51
N THR A 160 -17.58 23.06 17.10
CA THR A 160 -17.23 22.18 18.22
C THR A 160 -17.82 20.78 18.04
N ILE A 161 -17.23 19.82 18.76
CA ILE A 161 -17.73 18.43 18.77
C ILE A 161 -19.14 18.36 19.37
N ASP A 162 -19.45 19.14 20.39
CA ASP A 162 -20.75 19.09 21.05
C ASP A 162 -21.87 19.60 20.12
N VAL A 163 -21.62 20.64 19.34
CA VAL A 163 -22.54 21.08 18.28
C VAL A 163 -22.68 20.02 17.19
N LEU A 164 -21.57 19.39 16.80
CA LEU A 164 -21.57 18.30 15.78
C LEU A 164 -22.43 17.10 16.22
N LYS A 165 -22.45 16.77 17.51
CA LYS A 165 -23.26 15.66 18.03
C LYS A 165 -24.76 15.86 17.84
N THR A 166 -25.23 17.09 17.94
CA THR A 166 -26.67 17.41 18.00
C THR A 166 -27.24 17.93 16.69
N LYS A 167 -26.40 18.54 15.85
CA LYS A 167 -26.87 19.18 14.63
C LYS A 167 -27.05 18.15 13.49
N PRO A 168 -28.24 18.11 12.85
CA PRO A 168 -28.44 17.27 11.67
C PRO A 168 -27.66 17.87 10.49
N LEU A 169 -26.72 17.10 9.93
CA LEU A 169 -25.86 17.52 8.82
C LEU A 169 -25.88 16.43 7.72
N VAL A 170 -25.47 16.84 6.52
CA VAL A 170 -25.22 15.95 5.40
C VAL A 170 -23.71 15.85 5.18
N ILE A 171 -23.14 14.68 5.39
CA ILE A 171 -21.71 14.39 5.19
C ILE A 171 -21.53 13.62 3.88
N GLY A 172 -20.75 14.17 2.96
CA GLY A 172 -20.45 13.53 1.67
C GLY A 172 -19.37 12.48 1.76
N SER A 173 -19.45 11.46 0.90
CA SER A 173 -18.41 10.42 0.79
C SER A 173 -18.36 9.78 -0.59
N PHE A 174 -17.31 9.00 -0.87
CA PHE A 174 -17.17 8.27 -2.14
C PHE A 174 -18.09 7.05 -2.19
N ALA A 175 -17.81 6.06 -1.38
CA ALA A 175 -18.53 4.79 -1.31
C ALA A 175 -18.46 4.22 0.11
N LYS A 176 -19.35 3.29 0.45
CA LYS A 176 -19.42 2.67 1.79
C LYS A 176 -18.12 1.95 2.18
N GLY A 177 -17.42 1.33 1.23
CA GLY A 177 -16.14 0.67 1.48
C GLY A 177 -14.93 1.60 1.58
N HIS A 178 -15.12 2.91 1.40
CA HIS A 178 -14.02 3.88 1.45
C HIS A 178 -13.93 4.59 2.81
N LEU A 179 -12.72 4.94 3.24
CA LEU A 179 -12.49 5.63 4.53
C LEU A 179 -13.28 6.94 4.65
N THR A 180 -13.56 7.64 3.56
CA THR A 180 -14.43 8.85 3.59
C THR A 180 -15.85 8.58 4.07
N TYR A 181 -16.34 7.33 4.00
CA TYR A 181 -17.59 6.89 4.60
C TYR A 181 -17.37 6.23 5.96
N GLN A 182 -16.37 5.38 6.06
CA GLN A 182 -16.13 4.57 7.26
C GLN A 182 -15.80 5.43 8.48
N TRP A 183 -15.03 6.53 8.31
CA TRP A 183 -14.72 7.45 9.39
C TRP A 183 -15.95 8.18 9.94
N PRO A 184 -16.78 8.84 9.13
CA PRO A 184 -18.03 9.42 9.63
C PRO A 184 -18.95 8.38 10.28
N ALA A 185 -19.08 7.19 9.70
CA ALA A 185 -19.90 6.13 10.27
C ALA A 185 -19.35 5.66 11.64
N MET A 186 -18.05 5.42 11.75
CA MET A 186 -17.39 5.09 13.02
C MET A 186 -17.61 6.20 14.06
N MET A 187 -17.38 7.44 13.69
CA MET A 187 -17.57 8.60 14.57
C MET A 187 -19.02 8.71 15.05
N LYS A 188 -19.99 8.46 14.18
CA LYS A 188 -21.41 8.38 14.56
C LYS A 188 -21.66 7.30 15.60
N HIS A 189 -21.07 6.12 15.43
CA HIS A 189 -21.21 5.00 16.36
C HIS A 189 -20.59 5.28 17.73
N VAL A 190 -19.40 5.92 17.77
CA VAL A 190 -18.66 6.10 19.02
C VAL A 190 -19.06 7.38 19.78
N LEU A 191 -19.42 8.45 19.06
CA LEU A 191 -19.74 9.76 19.63
C LEU A 191 -21.25 10.08 19.64
N GLY A 192 -22.08 9.30 18.92
CA GLY A 192 -23.52 9.53 18.85
C GLY A 192 -23.92 10.77 18.06
N THR A 193 -23.20 11.09 16.97
CA THR A 193 -23.51 12.24 16.11
C THR A 193 -24.78 12.05 15.28
N SER A 194 -25.49 13.15 14.96
CA SER A 194 -26.82 13.11 14.31
C SER A 194 -26.82 13.24 12.80
N TYR A 195 -25.66 13.38 12.14
CA TYR A 195 -25.58 13.54 10.70
C TYR A 195 -25.90 12.25 9.92
N GLN A 196 -26.27 12.43 8.65
CA GLN A 196 -26.34 11.33 7.69
C GLN A 196 -25.12 11.37 6.75
N VAL A 197 -24.68 10.20 6.27
CA VAL A 197 -23.59 10.09 5.30
C VAL A 197 -24.18 9.69 3.95
N ILE A 198 -23.94 10.49 2.92
CA ILE A 198 -24.35 10.20 1.54
C ILE A 198 -23.14 9.81 0.69
N THR A 199 -23.34 8.90 -0.26
CA THR A 199 -22.31 8.38 -1.14
C THR A 199 -22.55 8.78 -2.59
N GLY A 200 -21.55 8.58 -3.46
CA GLY A 200 -21.69 8.75 -4.90
C GLY A 200 -20.73 9.78 -5.51
N TYR A 201 -19.97 10.48 -4.69
CA TYR A 201 -18.92 11.40 -5.17
C TYR A 201 -17.71 10.61 -5.65
N ARG A 202 -17.08 11.06 -6.74
CA ARG A 202 -16.00 10.33 -7.43
C ARG A 202 -14.60 10.77 -7.03
N SER A 203 -14.50 12.00 -6.47
CA SER A 203 -13.21 12.61 -6.13
C SER A 203 -13.34 13.60 -4.95
N GLY A 204 -12.20 13.91 -4.31
CA GLY A 204 -12.15 14.98 -3.32
C GLY A 204 -12.53 16.35 -3.90
N SER A 205 -12.26 16.59 -5.18
CA SER A 205 -12.67 17.81 -5.86
C SER A 205 -14.19 17.91 -6.02
N ASP A 206 -14.87 16.78 -6.29
CA ASP A 206 -16.35 16.75 -6.35
C ASP A 206 -16.95 17.05 -4.97
N LEU A 207 -16.39 16.47 -3.90
CA LEU A 207 -16.81 16.74 -2.52
C LEU A 207 -16.57 18.20 -2.11
N ASN A 208 -15.42 18.75 -2.48
CA ASN A 208 -15.13 20.17 -2.23
C ASN A 208 -16.13 21.08 -2.93
N LEU A 209 -16.44 20.79 -4.20
CA LEU A 209 -17.43 21.58 -4.96
C LEU A 209 -18.85 21.45 -4.39
N ALA A 210 -19.22 20.25 -3.91
CA ALA A 210 -20.50 20.00 -3.25
C ALA A 210 -20.64 20.81 -1.95
N MET A 211 -19.55 20.94 -1.16
CA MET A 211 -19.52 21.83 0.01
C MET A 211 -19.70 23.30 -0.37
N GLU A 212 -18.97 23.77 -1.39
CA GLU A 212 -19.08 25.17 -1.88
C GLU A 212 -20.51 25.51 -2.36
N ARG A 213 -21.22 24.52 -2.92
CA ARG A 213 -22.60 24.65 -3.38
C ARG A 213 -23.67 24.46 -2.29
N GLY A 214 -23.25 24.03 -1.09
CA GLY A 214 -24.18 23.73 0.00
C GLY A 214 -24.96 22.42 -0.20
N GLU A 215 -24.51 21.52 -1.08
CA GLU A 215 -25.11 20.20 -1.28
C GLU A 215 -24.80 19.25 -0.11
N ILE A 216 -23.64 19.47 0.53
CA ILE A 216 -23.20 18.78 1.74
C ILE A 216 -22.61 19.79 2.74
N ASP A 217 -22.68 19.46 4.02
CA ASP A 217 -22.16 20.28 5.10
C ASP A 217 -20.69 19.98 5.44
N GLY A 218 -20.19 18.82 5.01
CA GLY A 218 -18.82 18.42 5.28
C GLY A 218 -18.48 17.04 4.73
N TRP A 219 -17.25 16.61 4.95
CA TRP A 219 -16.78 15.27 4.63
C TRP A 219 -15.50 14.91 5.40
N ALA A 220 -15.16 13.63 5.44
CA ALA A 220 -13.89 13.16 5.99
C ALA A 220 -12.74 13.41 5.01
N ALA A 221 -12.30 14.66 4.91
CA ALA A 221 -11.24 15.12 4.02
C ALA A 221 -9.87 14.66 4.49
N SER A 222 -8.98 14.31 3.58
CA SER A 222 -7.57 14.22 3.95
C SER A 222 -6.99 15.61 4.18
N TRP A 223 -6.06 15.72 5.13
CA TRP A 223 -5.39 16.99 5.44
C TRP A 223 -4.73 17.60 4.19
N GLU A 224 -4.07 16.76 3.39
CA GLU A 224 -3.40 17.19 2.15
C GLU A 224 -4.42 17.75 1.13
N ASN A 225 -5.66 17.24 1.12
CA ASN A 225 -6.70 17.81 0.27
C ASN A 225 -7.03 19.23 0.72
N LEU A 226 -7.16 19.47 2.02
CA LEU A 226 -7.47 20.80 2.55
C LEU A 226 -6.27 21.75 2.43
N ALA A 227 -5.13 21.38 2.97
CA ALA A 227 -3.95 22.24 3.03
C ALA A 227 -3.28 22.42 1.65
N GLY A 228 -3.29 21.39 0.82
CA GLY A 228 -2.65 21.41 -0.51
C GLY A 228 -3.50 22.00 -1.60
N THR A 229 -4.80 21.70 -1.66
CA THR A 229 -5.68 22.11 -2.79
C THR A 229 -6.60 23.28 -2.44
N ARG A 230 -6.88 23.52 -1.17
CA ARG A 230 -7.79 24.58 -0.70
C ARG A 230 -7.25 25.33 0.52
N PRO A 231 -5.97 25.78 0.54
CA PRO A 231 -5.38 26.45 1.72
C PRO A 231 -6.17 27.70 2.15
N GLN A 232 -6.79 28.39 1.20
CA GLN A 232 -7.64 29.57 1.49
C GLN A 232 -8.85 29.22 2.37
N TRP A 233 -9.36 28.00 2.33
CA TRP A 233 -10.47 27.63 3.22
C TRP A 233 -10.08 27.61 4.69
N LEU A 234 -8.82 27.26 4.97
CA LEU A 234 -8.28 27.28 6.33
C LEU A 234 -7.97 28.70 6.78
N THR A 235 -7.29 29.51 5.94
CA THR A 235 -6.91 30.90 6.27
C THR A 235 -8.11 31.83 6.40
N GLU A 236 -9.15 31.62 5.56
CA GLU A 236 -10.40 32.38 5.58
C GLU A 236 -11.45 31.81 6.52
N LYS A 237 -11.10 30.75 7.27
CA LYS A 237 -11.98 30.04 8.22
C LYS A 237 -13.31 29.56 7.58
N LYS A 238 -13.26 29.18 6.30
CA LYS A 238 -14.40 28.60 5.59
C LYS A 238 -14.67 27.14 5.97
N VAL A 239 -13.69 26.48 6.60
CA VAL A 239 -13.80 25.10 7.07
C VAL A 239 -13.36 25.02 8.52
N SER A 240 -14.17 24.35 9.34
CA SER A 240 -13.81 23.92 10.70
C SER A 240 -13.31 22.48 10.63
N VAL A 241 -12.07 22.23 11.08
CA VAL A 241 -11.50 20.91 11.23
C VAL A 241 -11.71 20.45 12.66
N LEU A 242 -12.58 19.48 12.91
CA LEU A 242 -13.07 19.15 14.25
C LEU A 242 -12.40 17.92 14.88
N VAL A 243 -12.03 16.94 14.07
CA VAL A 243 -11.47 15.66 14.52
C VAL A 243 -10.44 15.20 13.48
N SER A 244 -9.33 14.62 13.92
CA SER A 244 -8.43 13.85 13.07
C SER A 244 -8.63 12.35 13.29
N PHE A 245 -8.45 11.57 12.23
CA PHE A 245 -8.59 10.10 12.25
C PHE A 245 -7.21 9.45 12.18
N THR A 246 -6.34 9.85 13.10
CA THR A 246 -4.95 9.42 13.23
C THR A 246 -4.71 8.83 14.62
N PHE A 247 -3.59 8.14 14.81
CA PHE A 247 -3.21 7.65 16.15
C PHE A 247 -2.82 8.78 17.10
N GLU A 248 -2.15 9.81 16.57
CA GLU A 248 -1.66 10.96 17.30
C GLU A 248 -2.14 12.24 16.62
N ARG A 249 -2.16 13.34 17.36
CA ARG A 249 -2.48 14.66 16.79
C ARG A 249 -1.45 15.04 15.75
N LYS A 250 -1.92 15.60 14.64
CA LYS A 250 -1.04 16.08 13.58
C LYS A 250 -0.40 17.40 13.96
N GLY A 251 0.92 17.53 13.75
CA GLY A 251 1.71 18.69 14.17
C GLY A 251 1.23 20.02 13.59
N GLU A 252 0.64 20.02 12.38
CA GLU A 252 0.10 21.20 11.71
C GLU A 252 -1.26 21.65 12.28
N ILE A 253 -1.95 20.77 13.00
CA ILE A 253 -3.26 21.03 13.64
C ILE A 253 -3.27 20.48 15.07
N PRO A 254 -2.37 20.94 15.95
CA PRO A 254 -2.15 20.36 17.29
C PRO A 254 -3.37 20.51 18.22
N ASP A 255 -4.24 21.47 17.95
CA ASP A 255 -5.46 21.70 18.71
C ASP A 255 -6.62 20.80 18.33
N VAL A 256 -6.50 20.07 17.17
CA VAL A 256 -7.54 19.16 16.70
C VAL A 256 -7.37 17.80 17.38
N PRO A 257 -8.35 17.35 18.18
CA PRO A 257 -8.27 16.06 18.85
C PRO A 257 -8.36 14.90 17.84
N THR A 258 -7.76 13.75 18.20
CA THR A 258 -7.99 12.51 17.45
C THR A 258 -9.33 11.88 17.84
N LEU A 259 -9.90 11.06 16.94
CA LEU A 259 -11.09 10.29 17.31
C LEU A 259 -10.80 9.34 18.48
N LEU A 260 -9.58 8.80 18.59
CA LEU A 260 -9.15 7.96 19.72
C LEU A 260 -9.21 8.67 21.07
N GLU A 261 -8.84 9.95 21.12
CA GLU A 261 -8.93 10.76 22.36
C GLU A 261 -10.38 10.96 22.80
N LEU A 262 -11.29 11.12 21.82
CA LEU A 262 -12.71 11.37 22.07
C LEU A 262 -13.54 10.09 22.31
N THR A 263 -12.96 8.93 22.02
CA THR A 263 -13.66 7.64 22.08
C THR A 263 -13.69 7.08 23.50
N PRO A 264 -14.86 6.64 24.01
CA PRO A 264 -14.97 5.93 25.28
C PRO A 264 -14.06 4.69 25.32
N PRO A 265 -13.52 4.33 26.52
CA PRO A 265 -12.56 3.22 26.66
C PRO A 265 -13.03 1.88 26.07
N ASP A 266 -14.31 1.55 26.21
CA ASP A 266 -14.94 0.31 25.73
C ASP A 266 -15.08 0.20 24.20
N LYS A 267 -14.82 1.30 23.47
CA LYS A 267 -14.89 1.38 22.01
C LYS A 267 -13.54 1.74 21.35
N LYS A 268 -12.47 1.92 22.13
CA LYS A 268 -11.16 2.31 21.56
C LYS A 268 -10.62 1.30 20.59
N ASP A 269 -10.78 0.02 20.85
CA ASP A 269 -10.28 -1.07 20.03
C ASP A 269 -10.85 -1.05 18.59
N ILE A 270 -12.11 -0.69 18.40
CA ILE A 270 -12.70 -0.59 17.05
C ILE A 270 -12.16 0.63 16.28
N VAL A 271 -11.89 1.74 16.96
CA VAL A 271 -11.29 2.93 16.35
C VAL A 271 -9.82 2.68 16.02
N GLU A 272 -9.06 2.04 16.93
CA GLU A 272 -7.67 1.64 16.67
C GLU A 272 -7.55 0.71 15.47
N PHE A 273 -8.48 -0.26 15.34
CA PHE A 273 -8.50 -1.16 14.20
C PHE A 273 -8.65 -0.40 12.87
N LEU A 274 -9.57 0.54 12.78
CA LEU A 274 -9.77 1.32 11.56
C LEU A 274 -8.58 2.27 11.31
N THR A 275 -8.03 2.88 12.38
CA THR A 275 -6.86 3.77 12.30
C THR A 275 -5.62 3.04 11.78
N ALA A 276 -5.46 1.75 12.12
CA ALA A 276 -4.34 0.93 11.64
C ALA A 276 -4.30 0.79 10.10
N GLY A 277 -5.38 1.12 9.41
CA GLY A 277 -5.41 1.17 7.95
C GLY A 277 -4.84 2.43 7.32
N THR A 278 -4.72 3.54 8.06
CA THR A 278 -4.32 4.84 7.48
C THR A 278 -2.88 4.86 6.94
N PRO A 279 -1.88 4.22 7.57
CA PRO A 279 -0.51 4.20 7.05
C PRO A 279 -0.36 3.47 5.71
N PHE A 280 -1.29 2.55 5.38
CA PHE A 280 -1.24 1.85 4.09
C PHE A 280 -1.60 2.75 2.90
N GLY A 281 -2.25 3.87 3.14
CA GLY A 281 -2.61 4.80 2.08
C GLY A 281 -1.42 5.39 1.31
N ARG A 282 -0.21 5.31 1.85
CA ARG A 282 1.04 5.73 1.21
C ARG A 282 2.13 4.66 1.31
N ALA A 283 1.75 3.41 1.53
CA ALA A 283 2.71 2.31 1.56
C ALA A 283 3.02 1.81 0.13
N MET A 284 4.28 1.47 -0.07
CA MET A 284 4.74 0.82 -1.30
C MET A 284 4.98 -0.66 -1.05
N ALA A 285 4.67 -1.49 -2.03
CA ALA A 285 4.79 -2.92 -1.91
C ALA A 285 5.03 -3.62 -3.25
N VAL A 286 5.58 -4.82 -3.21
CA VAL A 286 5.67 -5.73 -4.37
C VAL A 286 4.99 -7.06 -4.08
N GLY A 287 4.76 -7.84 -5.12
CA GLY A 287 4.08 -9.13 -5.00
C GLY A 287 4.87 -10.17 -4.18
N PRO A 288 4.20 -11.22 -3.69
CA PRO A 288 4.80 -12.21 -2.81
C PRO A 288 5.88 -13.07 -3.48
N GLY A 289 5.82 -13.22 -4.81
CA GLY A 289 6.77 -14.04 -5.58
C GLY A 289 8.04 -13.30 -6.04
N VAL A 290 8.20 -12.02 -5.68
CA VAL A 290 9.39 -11.24 -6.09
C VAL A 290 10.63 -11.79 -5.37
N PRO A 291 11.74 -12.08 -6.09
CA PRO A 291 12.99 -12.57 -5.51
C PRO A 291 13.52 -11.70 -4.38
N ALA A 292 14.06 -12.33 -3.33
CA ALA A 292 14.46 -11.67 -2.09
C ALA A 292 15.54 -10.60 -2.29
N ASP A 293 16.47 -10.81 -3.21
CA ASP A 293 17.54 -9.87 -3.57
C ASP A 293 16.97 -8.58 -4.19
N ARG A 294 15.95 -8.70 -5.05
CA ARG A 294 15.25 -7.57 -5.65
C ARG A 294 14.39 -6.83 -4.62
N VAL A 295 13.71 -7.55 -3.73
CA VAL A 295 12.98 -6.92 -2.61
C VAL A 295 13.93 -6.13 -1.72
N ALA A 296 15.09 -6.70 -1.37
CA ALA A 296 16.10 -6.01 -0.57
C ALA A 296 16.62 -4.74 -1.27
N ALA A 297 16.88 -4.80 -2.58
CA ALA A 297 17.31 -3.65 -3.35
C ALA A 297 16.23 -2.56 -3.43
N LEU A 298 14.96 -2.92 -3.63
CA LEU A 298 13.84 -1.97 -3.65
C LEU A 298 13.58 -1.34 -2.29
N ARG A 299 13.70 -2.09 -1.19
CA ARG A 299 13.64 -1.55 0.18
C ARG A 299 14.76 -0.56 0.43
N LYS A 300 15.98 -0.95 0.06
CA LYS A 300 17.12 -0.02 0.18
C LYS A 300 16.92 1.25 -0.63
N ALA A 301 16.46 1.14 -1.87
CA ALA A 301 16.16 2.30 -2.70
C ALA A 301 15.07 3.20 -2.07
N PHE A 302 14.02 2.61 -1.49
CA PHE A 302 13.02 3.34 -0.72
C PHE A 302 13.65 4.09 0.46
N ASP A 303 14.44 3.40 1.29
CA ASP A 303 15.08 3.98 2.47
C ASP A 303 16.08 5.10 2.09
N ASP A 304 16.74 4.99 0.94
CA ASP A 304 17.67 6.00 0.45
C ASP A 304 16.91 7.25 -0.05
N VAL A 305 15.79 7.09 -0.76
CA VAL A 305 14.91 8.22 -1.13
C VAL A 305 14.40 8.94 0.12
N MET A 306 14.03 8.20 1.17
CA MET A 306 13.56 8.78 2.44
C MET A 306 14.66 9.51 3.24
N LYS A 307 15.87 9.57 2.72
CA LYS A 307 17.02 10.37 3.25
C LYS A 307 17.48 11.44 2.27
N ASP A 308 16.93 11.47 1.06
CA ASP A 308 17.35 12.40 0.00
C ASP A 308 16.79 13.81 0.24
N PRO A 309 17.65 14.83 0.54
CA PRO A 309 17.19 16.20 0.70
C PRO A 309 16.47 16.76 -0.54
N ALA A 310 16.82 16.29 -1.74
CA ALA A 310 16.19 16.73 -2.98
C ALA A 310 14.74 16.21 -3.08
N PHE A 311 14.47 14.99 -2.59
CA PHE A 311 13.11 14.46 -2.49
C PHE A 311 12.25 15.29 -1.53
N PHE A 312 12.77 15.61 -0.33
CA PHE A 312 12.05 16.44 0.65
C PHE A 312 11.81 17.86 0.15
N ALA A 313 12.78 18.45 -0.55
CA ALA A 313 12.61 19.78 -1.14
C ALA A 313 11.52 19.79 -2.23
N GLU A 314 11.46 18.78 -3.09
CA GLU A 314 10.41 18.65 -4.11
C GLU A 314 9.04 18.37 -3.48
N ALA A 315 8.98 17.49 -2.48
CA ALA A 315 7.76 17.22 -1.72
C ALA A 315 7.22 18.49 -1.05
N ALA A 316 8.07 19.25 -0.37
CA ALA A 316 7.71 20.52 0.27
C ALA A 316 7.20 21.57 -0.74
N LYS A 317 7.87 21.70 -1.88
CA LYS A 317 7.44 22.59 -2.98
C LYS A 317 6.04 22.25 -3.48
N ARG A 318 5.69 20.95 -3.50
CA ARG A 318 4.37 20.46 -3.91
C ARG A 318 3.39 20.31 -2.75
N LYS A 319 3.77 20.72 -1.54
CA LYS A 319 2.98 20.63 -0.30
C LYS A 319 2.54 19.19 0.01
N LEU A 320 3.45 18.24 -0.18
CA LEU A 320 3.25 16.86 0.17
C LEU A 320 3.83 16.59 1.56
N ASP A 321 3.05 15.95 2.41
CA ASP A 321 3.49 15.51 3.72
C ASP A 321 4.30 14.22 3.58
N ILE A 322 5.46 14.17 4.24
CA ILE A 322 6.34 13.02 4.23
C ILE A 322 6.74 12.69 5.67
N ASP A 323 6.24 11.56 6.17
CA ASP A 323 6.56 10.98 7.48
C ASP A 323 6.92 9.49 7.29
N PRO A 324 8.16 9.19 6.87
CA PRO A 324 8.50 7.87 6.42
C PRO A 324 8.62 6.84 7.55
N ARG A 325 8.17 5.61 7.26
CA ARG A 325 8.37 4.44 8.12
C ARG A 325 8.93 3.29 7.29
N PRO A 326 9.90 2.52 7.83
CA PRO A 326 10.52 1.42 7.11
C PRO A 326 9.55 0.24 6.90
N ALA A 327 9.95 -0.71 6.04
CA ALA A 327 9.15 -1.89 5.66
C ALA A 327 8.55 -2.69 6.83
N ALA A 328 9.26 -2.73 7.97
CA ALA A 328 8.79 -3.44 9.16
C ALA A 328 7.48 -2.87 9.72
N TYR A 329 7.25 -1.56 9.57
CA TYR A 329 6.07 -0.89 10.10
C TYR A 329 4.76 -1.32 9.40
N PRO A 330 4.59 -1.17 8.07
CA PRO A 330 3.39 -1.68 7.41
C PRO A 330 3.25 -3.20 7.53
N HIS A 331 4.35 -3.95 7.57
CA HIS A 331 4.28 -5.41 7.80
C HIS A 331 3.70 -5.75 9.17
N ALA A 332 4.13 -5.10 10.24
CA ALA A 332 3.59 -5.28 11.59
C ALA A 332 2.10 -4.92 11.67
N LEU A 333 1.68 -3.82 11.02
CA LEU A 333 0.28 -3.42 10.96
C LEU A 333 -0.58 -4.41 10.17
N ALA A 334 -0.08 -4.95 9.04
CA ALA A 334 -0.79 -5.99 8.28
C ALA A 334 -1.02 -7.24 9.14
N ASN A 335 0.01 -7.68 9.89
CA ASN A 335 -0.12 -8.80 10.83
C ASN A 335 -1.11 -8.49 11.96
N LYS A 336 -1.08 -7.27 12.53
CA LYS A 336 -2.05 -6.83 13.57
C LYS A 336 -3.48 -6.89 13.04
N LEU A 337 -3.74 -6.39 11.83
CA LEU A 337 -5.08 -6.45 11.23
C LEU A 337 -5.51 -7.89 10.92
N ALA A 338 -4.60 -8.72 10.39
CA ALA A 338 -4.88 -10.10 10.06
C ALA A 338 -5.20 -10.95 11.32
N SER A 339 -4.54 -10.68 12.45
CA SER A 339 -4.73 -11.40 13.72
C SER A 339 -5.93 -10.91 14.55
N ALA A 340 -6.63 -9.87 14.11
CA ALA A 340 -7.82 -9.37 14.80
C ALA A 340 -8.91 -10.45 14.90
N SER A 341 -9.54 -10.55 16.07
CA SER A 341 -10.57 -11.57 16.31
C SER A 341 -11.81 -11.34 15.43
N PRO A 342 -12.56 -12.40 15.08
CA PRO A 342 -13.82 -12.25 14.35
C PRO A 342 -14.81 -11.33 15.05
N GLU A 343 -14.83 -11.33 16.40
CA GLU A 343 -15.71 -10.48 17.22
C GLU A 343 -15.35 -9.01 17.07
N LEU A 344 -14.05 -8.66 17.11
CA LEU A 344 -13.59 -7.29 16.88
C LEU A 344 -13.96 -6.82 15.47
N VAL A 345 -13.71 -7.65 14.45
CA VAL A 345 -14.06 -7.35 13.07
C VAL A 345 -15.58 -7.13 12.92
N ALA A 346 -16.42 -7.95 13.55
CA ALA A 346 -17.88 -7.80 13.52
C ALA A 346 -18.31 -6.48 14.17
N ARG A 347 -17.73 -6.11 15.32
CA ARG A 347 -17.99 -4.82 15.98
C ARG A 347 -17.59 -3.64 15.10
N VAL A 348 -16.44 -3.72 14.42
CA VAL A 348 -16.00 -2.70 13.48
C VAL A 348 -16.98 -2.59 12.31
N LYS A 349 -17.37 -3.71 11.69
CA LYS A 349 -18.37 -3.73 10.61
C LYS A 349 -19.68 -3.08 11.02
N THR A 350 -20.20 -3.40 12.21
CA THR A 350 -21.39 -2.76 12.77
C THR A 350 -21.19 -1.26 12.92
N ALA A 351 -20.04 -0.83 13.46
CA ALA A 351 -19.73 0.58 13.69
C ALA A 351 -19.64 1.41 12.40
N ILE A 352 -19.18 0.81 11.30
CA ILE A 352 -19.10 1.47 9.99
C ILE A 352 -20.35 1.23 9.10
N GLY A 353 -21.45 0.65 9.68
CA GLY A 353 -22.70 0.45 8.95
C GLY A 353 -22.65 -0.64 7.86
N GLN A 354 -21.74 -1.60 8.00
CA GLN A 354 -21.63 -2.80 7.17
C GLN A 354 -22.23 -4.00 7.94
N THR A 355 -23.52 -3.99 8.17
CA THR A 355 -24.25 -5.19 8.62
C THR A 355 -24.50 -6.10 7.43
N GLU A 356 -24.36 -7.43 7.63
CA GLU A 356 -24.64 -8.48 6.66
C GLU A 356 -26.05 -8.40 6.08
#